data_baea2dcf439c2970ce2a49bbc50b6529
#
_entry.id   baea2dcf439c2970ce2a49bbc50b6529
#
_cell.length_a   1.000
_cell.length_b   1.000
_cell.length_c   1.000
_cell.angle_alpha   90.00
_cell.angle_beta   90.00
_cell.angle_gamma   90.00
#
_symmetry.space_group_name_H-M   'P 1'
#
loop_
_entity.id
_entity.type
_entity.pdbx_description
1 polymer ?
#
loop_
_entity_poly.entity_id
_entity_poly.type
_entity_poly.pdbx_seq_one_letter_code
_entity_poly.pdbx_strand_id
1 'polypeptide(L)'
;MSKLFPNATIRTSAPYRFDIVGSFLRPEALKQARHQCSCGDISCADLAQVEDAEIAKLVEHQKNVGLHAVTDGEFRRTFWHLDFLAALDGVKEVDAEKFSVQFKHDNVRPKTLKIVDKIGFSESHPFVEHYRSLQKIAGETEVKLTIPSPSMLHLICTVRATDYQ
;
A
#
# COMPACT_ATOMS: atom_id res chain seq x y z
N MET A 1 7.15 19.13 -30.34
CA MET A 1 8.13 18.11 -29.83
C MET A 1 9.44 18.82 -29.54
N SER A 2 10.03 18.54 -28.40
CA SER A 2 11.27 19.18 -27.94
C SER A 2 12.43 18.83 -28.87
N LYS A 3 13.16 19.84 -29.36
CA LYS A 3 14.40 19.65 -30.15
C LYS A 3 15.52 18.90 -29.41
N LEU A 4 15.38 18.72 -28.09
CA LEU A 4 16.33 18.03 -27.22
C LEU A 4 16.34 16.48 -27.39
N PHE A 5 15.26 15.92 -27.91
CA PHE A 5 15.14 14.45 -28.06
C PHE A 5 14.50 14.11 -29.42
N PRO A 6 15.23 14.29 -30.54
CA PRO A 6 14.64 14.14 -31.89
C PRO A 6 14.17 12.71 -32.20
N ASN A 7 14.69 11.70 -31.48
CA ASN A 7 14.34 10.28 -31.66
C ASN A 7 13.43 9.75 -30.55
N ALA A 8 12.89 10.62 -29.69
CA ALA A 8 12.00 10.18 -28.62
C ALA A 8 10.62 9.81 -29.20
N THR A 9 10.18 8.61 -28.92
CA THR A 9 8.82 8.14 -29.23
C THR A 9 7.93 8.27 -28.02
N ILE A 10 6.64 8.58 -28.23
CA ILE A 10 5.66 8.56 -27.17
C ILE A 10 5.36 7.10 -26.82
N ARG A 11 5.55 6.71 -25.55
CA ARG A 11 5.15 5.40 -25.06
C ARG A 11 3.65 5.37 -24.78
N THR A 12 2.99 4.36 -25.28
CA THR A 12 1.56 4.10 -25.06
C THR A 12 1.32 2.95 -24.09
N SER A 13 2.38 2.30 -23.60
CA SER A 13 2.36 1.22 -22.61
C SER A 13 3.48 1.40 -21.59
N ALA A 14 3.31 0.83 -20.39
CA ALA A 14 4.32 0.84 -19.33
C ALA A 14 5.66 0.17 -19.78
N PRO A 15 6.82 0.54 -19.20
CA PRO A 15 6.99 1.63 -18.23
C PRO A 15 6.97 3.00 -18.88
N TYR A 16 6.28 3.96 -18.26
CA TYR A 16 6.17 5.33 -18.73
C TYR A 16 7.41 6.14 -18.36
N ARG A 17 7.62 7.27 -19.08
CA ARG A 17 8.77 8.14 -18.83
C ARG A 17 8.72 8.82 -17.45
N PHE A 18 7.53 9.16 -16.99
CA PHE A 18 7.27 9.69 -15.67
C PHE A 18 6.11 8.93 -15.06
N ASP A 19 6.27 8.63 -13.79
CA ASP A 19 5.39 7.78 -13.03
C ASP A 19 5.53 8.16 -11.54
N ILE A 20 4.59 7.71 -10.74
CA ILE A 20 4.63 7.83 -9.28
C ILE A 20 4.86 6.46 -8.66
N VAL A 21 5.54 6.42 -7.53
CA VAL A 21 5.78 5.15 -6.83
C VAL A 21 4.47 4.53 -6.34
N GLY A 22 3.66 5.28 -5.62
CA GLY A 22 2.36 4.78 -5.15
C GLY A 22 1.72 5.64 -4.07
N SER A 23 2.50 6.10 -3.11
CA SER A 23 2.04 6.76 -1.89
C SER A 23 1.74 8.25 -2.11
N PHE A 24 0.64 8.72 -1.50
CA PHE A 24 0.25 10.13 -1.43
C PHE A 24 -0.04 10.54 0.02
N LEU A 25 -0.03 11.84 0.27
CA LEU A 25 -0.46 12.39 1.56
C LEU A 25 -1.95 12.11 1.79
N ARG A 26 -2.27 11.51 2.92
CA ARG A 26 -3.65 11.20 3.28
C ARG A 26 -4.44 12.47 3.57
N PRO A 27 -5.63 12.63 2.96
CA PRO A 27 -6.55 13.72 3.28
C PRO A 27 -6.99 13.70 4.75
N GLU A 28 -7.37 14.84 5.26
CA GLU A 28 -7.81 14.96 6.66
C GLU A 28 -9.05 14.11 6.96
N ALA A 29 -10.01 14.06 6.02
CA ALA A 29 -11.20 13.21 6.15
C ALA A 29 -10.83 11.73 6.37
N LEU A 30 -9.83 11.23 5.66
CA LEU A 30 -9.35 9.85 5.82
C LEU A 30 -8.67 9.63 7.17
N LYS A 31 -7.86 10.59 7.64
CA LYS A 31 -7.21 10.50 8.97
C LYS A 31 -8.24 10.47 10.09
N GLN A 32 -9.27 11.31 10.01
CA GLN A 32 -10.37 11.36 10.98
C GLN A 32 -11.16 10.04 10.98
N ALA A 33 -11.53 9.53 9.81
CA ALA A 33 -12.25 8.25 9.72
C ALA A 33 -11.43 7.08 10.28
N ARG A 34 -10.12 7.03 10.03
CA ARG A 34 -9.23 6.02 10.63
C ARG A 34 -9.17 6.13 12.15
N HIS A 35 -9.11 7.35 12.68
CA HIS A 35 -9.15 7.58 14.12
C HIS A 35 -10.48 7.13 14.72
N GLN A 36 -11.61 7.51 14.14
CA GLN A 36 -12.93 7.08 14.57
C GLN A 36 -13.11 5.56 14.54
N CYS A 37 -12.62 4.90 13.47
CA CYS A 37 -12.64 3.44 13.40
C CYS A 37 -11.78 2.81 14.50
N SER A 38 -10.61 3.35 14.79
CA SER A 38 -9.74 2.86 15.88
C SER A 38 -10.33 3.04 17.28
N CYS A 39 -11.19 4.04 17.47
CA CYS A 39 -11.96 4.27 18.70
C CYS A 39 -13.25 3.45 18.77
N GLY A 40 -13.66 2.81 17.68
CA GLY A 40 -14.93 2.08 17.58
C GLY A 40 -16.15 2.97 17.32
N ASP A 41 -15.96 4.24 16.97
CA ASP A 41 -17.03 5.21 16.69
C ASP A 41 -17.70 4.94 15.32
N ILE A 42 -16.97 4.37 14.38
CA ILE A 42 -17.48 3.91 13.08
C ILE A 42 -17.04 2.48 12.81
N SER A 43 -17.78 1.79 11.96
CA SER A 43 -17.44 0.43 11.53
C SER A 43 -16.30 0.39 10.50
N CYS A 44 -15.66 -0.78 10.33
CA CYS A 44 -14.69 -0.98 9.25
C CYS A 44 -15.33 -0.81 7.85
N ALA A 45 -16.63 -1.08 7.72
CA ALA A 45 -17.36 -0.85 6.47
C ALA A 45 -17.53 0.65 6.18
N ASP A 46 -17.80 1.47 7.18
CA ASP A 46 -17.86 2.92 7.04
C ASP A 46 -16.50 3.51 6.67
N LEU A 47 -15.43 3.02 7.31
CA LEU A 47 -14.06 3.41 6.95
C LEU A 47 -13.76 3.06 5.49
N ALA A 48 -14.12 1.86 5.03
CA ALA A 48 -13.90 1.45 3.65
C ALA A 48 -14.60 2.37 2.64
N GLN A 49 -15.81 2.86 2.97
CA GLN A 49 -16.53 3.83 2.12
C GLN A 49 -15.78 5.17 2.02
N VAL A 50 -15.22 5.66 3.13
CA VAL A 50 -14.41 6.88 3.13
C VAL A 50 -13.12 6.67 2.32
N GLU A 51 -12.46 5.51 2.48
CA GLU A 51 -11.27 5.14 1.71
C GLU A 51 -11.58 5.12 0.21
N ASP A 52 -12.67 4.47 -0.21
CA ASP A 52 -13.11 4.44 -1.61
C ASP A 52 -13.36 5.85 -2.17
N ALA A 53 -14.06 6.70 -1.42
CA ALA A 53 -14.35 8.06 -1.84
C ALA A 53 -13.08 8.91 -2.01
N GLU A 54 -12.14 8.81 -1.10
CA GLU A 54 -10.88 9.57 -1.17
C GLU A 54 -9.94 9.01 -2.26
N ILE A 55 -9.93 7.69 -2.48
CA ILE A 55 -9.20 7.07 -3.59
C ILE A 55 -9.79 7.51 -4.93
N ALA A 56 -11.11 7.59 -5.06
CA ALA A 56 -11.75 8.06 -6.29
C ALA A 56 -11.34 9.50 -6.63
N LYS A 57 -11.32 10.41 -5.66
CA LYS A 57 -10.83 11.79 -5.83
C LYS A 57 -9.36 11.82 -6.25
N LEU A 58 -8.53 10.99 -5.61
CA LEU A 58 -7.11 10.90 -5.93
C LEU A 58 -6.88 10.38 -7.36
N VAL A 59 -7.60 9.35 -7.77
CA VAL A 59 -7.54 8.79 -9.13
C VAL A 59 -7.92 9.85 -10.16
N GLU A 60 -8.98 10.61 -9.91
CA GLU A 60 -9.40 11.69 -10.80
C GLU A 60 -8.31 12.78 -10.91
N HIS A 61 -7.69 13.18 -9.80
CA HIS A 61 -6.58 14.12 -9.82
C HIS A 61 -5.38 13.60 -10.62
N GLN A 62 -5.03 12.31 -10.47
CA GLN A 62 -3.94 11.69 -11.24
C GLN A 62 -4.23 11.69 -12.74
N LYS A 63 -5.46 11.40 -13.16
CA LYS A 63 -5.89 11.48 -14.55
C LYS A 63 -5.80 12.91 -15.08
N ASN A 64 -6.27 13.88 -14.31
CA ASN A 64 -6.31 15.28 -14.72
C ASN A 64 -4.91 15.90 -14.91
N VAL A 65 -3.89 15.42 -14.18
CA VAL A 65 -2.50 15.84 -14.40
C VAL A 65 -1.78 15.02 -15.48
N GLY A 66 -2.48 14.07 -16.14
CA GLY A 66 -2.00 13.35 -17.30
C GLY A 66 -1.18 12.11 -16.98
N LEU A 67 -1.31 11.51 -15.78
CA LEU A 67 -0.70 10.21 -15.50
C LEU A 67 -1.40 9.11 -16.30
N HIS A 68 -0.61 8.25 -16.94
CA HIS A 68 -1.10 7.12 -17.72
C HIS A 68 -1.50 5.93 -16.85
N ALA A 69 -0.80 5.72 -15.72
CA ALA A 69 -1.15 4.74 -14.71
C ALA A 69 -1.45 5.44 -13.39
N VAL A 70 -2.48 5.00 -12.70
CA VAL A 70 -2.94 5.57 -11.43
C VAL A 70 -2.76 4.60 -10.28
N THR A 71 -2.65 5.12 -9.05
CA THR A 71 -2.51 4.34 -7.82
C THR A 71 -3.62 4.70 -6.83
N ASP A 72 -3.80 3.85 -5.81
CA ASP A 72 -4.69 4.08 -4.67
C ASP A 72 -4.12 5.05 -3.61
N GLY A 73 -2.90 5.56 -3.83
CA GLY A 73 -2.20 6.44 -2.89
C GLY A 73 -1.77 5.77 -1.59
N GLU A 74 -1.91 4.46 -1.49
CA GLU A 74 -1.72 3.66 -0.27
C GLU A 74 -2.69 4.10 0.87
N PHE A 75 -3.87 4.61 0.50
CA PHE A 75 -4.82 5.18 1.44
C PHE A 75 -5.42 4.14 2.40
N ARG A 76 -5.43 2.86 2.01
CA ARG A 76 -5.92 1.76 2.86
C ARG A 76 -4.88 1.22 3.83
N ARG A 77 -3.61 1.63 3.71
CA ARG A 77 -2.50 1.09 4.51
C ARG A 77 -2.22 1.93 5.74
N THR A 78 -1.79 1.28 6.80
CA THR A 78 -1.13 1.92 7.94
C THR A 78 0.36 2.06 7.64
N PHE A 79 1.00 0.96 7.25
CA PHE A 79 2.41 0.92 6.84
C PHE A 79 2.53 0.36 5.43
N TRP A 80 3.38 0.96 4.61
CA TRP A 80 3.55 0.60 3.21
C TRP A 80 3.99 -0.88 3.00
N HIS A 81 4.70 -1.46 3.95
CA HIS A 81 5.27 -2.80 3.88
C HIS A 81 4.64 -3.80 4.85
N LEU A 82 4.38 -3.41 6.11
CA LEU A 82 3.86 -4.35 7.11
C LEU A 82 2.48 -4.89 6.73
N ASP A 83 1.58 -4.04 6.26
CA ASP A 83 0.21 -4.42 5.92
C ASP A 83 0.17 -5.51 4.83
N PHE A 84 1.08 -5.44 3.85
CA PHE A 84 1.19 -6.48 2.84
C PHE A 84 1.83 -7.75 3.39
N LEU A 85 2.97 -7.60 4.05
CA LEU A 85 3.77 -8.74 4.48
C LEU A 85 3.11 -9.52 5.63
N ALA A 86 2.38 -8.86 6.53
CA ALA A 86 1.64 -9.49 7.62
C ALA A 86 0.44 -10.32 7.13
N ALA A 87 -0.08 -10.01 5.95
CA ALA A 87 -1.20 -10.75 5.36
C ALA A 87 -0.77 -11.98 4.53
N LEU A 88 0.53 -12.24 4.40
CA LEU A 88 1.04 -13.46 3.79
C LEU A 88 0.78 -14.68 4.69
N ASP A 89 0.46 -15.82 4.09
CA ASP A 89 0.39 -17.07 4.82
C ASP A 89 1.74 -17.38 5.47
N GLY A 90 1.72 -17.93 6.68
CA GLY A 90 2.95 -18.27 7.44
C GLY A 90 3.68 -17.07 8.05
N VAL A 91 3.13 -15.85 7.96
CA VAL A 91 3.67 -14.63 8.58
C VAL A 91 2.73 -14.14 9.67
N LYS A 92 3.28 -13.67 10.78
CA LYS A 92 2.53 -13.05 11.89
C LYS A 92 3.15 -11.72 12.29
N GLU A 93 2.30 -10.74 12.56
CA GLU A 93 2.71 -9.51 13.23
C GLU A 93 2.91 -9.76 14.72
N VAL A 94 4.02 -9.26 15.27
CA VAL A 94 4.38 -9.37 16.69
C VAL A 94 4.93 -8.05 17.19
N ASP A 95 4.89 -7.82 18.49
CA ASP A 95 5.52 -6.66 19.11
C ASP A 95 7.05 -6.77 19.00
N ALA A 96 7.70 -5.69 18.60
CA ALA A 96 9.15 -5.67 18.48
C ALA A 96 9.78 -5.51 19.87
N GLU A 97 10.59 -6.48 20.27
CA GLU A 97 11.28 -6.45 21.58
C GLU A 97 12.53 -5.54 21.57
N LYS A 98 13.16 -5.30 20.44
CA LYS A 98 14.50 -4.69 20.35
C LYS A 98 14.73 -3.63 19.26
N PHE A 99 13.79 -3.30 18.40
CA PHE A 99 13.98 -2.32 17.33
C PHE A 99 12.90 -1.24 17.40
N SER A 100 13.25 -0.07 17.97
CA SER A 100 12.42 1.12 17.88
C SER A 100 13.08 2.13 16.95
N VAL A 101 12.51 2.33 15.76
CA VAL A 101 12.68 3.62 15.08
C VAL A 101 11.83 4.59 15.89
N GLN A 102 12.47 5.36 16.75
CA GLN A 102 11.80 6.39 17.54
C GLN A 102 11.37 7.52 16.60
N PHE A 103 10.11 7.56 16.25
CA PHE A 103 9.48 8.78 15.76
C PHE A 103 9.27 9.72 16.94
N LYS A 104 9.69 10.97 16.81
CA LYS A 104 9.77 11.96 17.91
C LYS A 104 8.46 12.25 18.67
N HIS A 105 7.31 11.70 18.29
CA HIS A 105 6.01 12.06 18.85
C HIS A 105 5.00 10.90 19.00
N ASP A 106 5.35 9.64 18.77
CA ASP A 106 4.41 8.53 18.91
C ASP A 106 4.93 7.45 19.85
N ASN A 107 4.17 7.21 20.92
CA ASN A 107 4.34 6.10 21.86
C ASN A 107 3.78 4.76 21.31
N VAL A 108 3.79 4.57 20.00
CA VAL A 108 3.32 3.31 19.38
C VAL A 108 4.42 2.27 19.58
N ARG A 109 4.08 1.16 20.22
CA ARG A 109 4.97 0.00 20.29
C ARG A 109 5.28 -0.45 18.86
N PRO A 110 6.56 -0.51 18.49
CA PRO A 110 6.91 -0.89 17.12
C PRO A 110 6.44 -2.33 16.86
N LYS A 111 5.84 -2.53 15.70
CA LYS A 111 5.44 -3.85 15.21
C LYS A 111 6.53 -4.40 14.31
N THR A 112 6.73 -5.71 14.35
CA THR A 112 7.60 -6.44 13.44
C THR A 112 6.92 -7.71 12.98
N LEU A 113 7.58 -8.49 12.13
CA LEU A 113 7.04 -9.70 11.56
C LEU A 113 7.83 -10.91 12.03
N LYS A 114 7.13 -12.03 12.20
CA LYS A 114 7.70 -13.34 12.48
C LYS A 114 7.22 -14.34 11.44
N ILE A 115 8.14 -15.08 10.84
CA ILE A 115 7.80 -16.22 9.98
C ILE A 115 7.54 -17.41 10.91
N VAL A 116 6.33 -17.95 10.86
CA VAL A 116 5.85 -19.02 11.75
C VAL A 116 5.53 -20.32 11.01
N ASP A 117 5.42 -20.25 9.68
CA ASP A 117 5.13 -21.39 8.81
C ASP A 117 5.62 -21.11 7.38
N LYS A 118 5.36 -22.04 6.47
CA LYS A 118 5.64 -21.89 5.03
C LYS A 118 4.94 -20.64 4.49
N ILE A 119 5.72 -19.78 3.85
CA ILE A 119 5.20 -18.55 3.25
C ILE A 119 4.36 -18.91 2.03
N GLY A 120 3.15 -18.33 1.97
CA GLY A 120 2.24 -18.45 0.84
C GLY A 120 1.58 -17.12 0.52
N PHE A 121 1.00 -17.04 -0.68
CA PHE A 121 0.15 -15.94 -1.12
C PHE A 121 -1.18 -16.52 -1.58
N SER A 122 -2.26 -16.15 -0.90
CA SER A 122 -3.60 -16.62 -1.23
C SER A 122 -4.42 -15.55 -1.95
N GLU A 123 -5.47 -15.97 -2.68
CA GLU A 123 -6.42 -15.04 -3.30
C GLU A 123 -7.23 -14.23 -2.27
N SER A 124 -7.28 -14.68 -1.03
CA SER A 124 -7.89 -13.94 0.09
C SER A 124 -7.01 -12.82 0.64
N HIS A 125 -5.81 -12.64 0.11
CA HIS A 125 -4.92 -11.56 0.53
C HIS A 125 -5.59 -10.19 0.29
N PRO A 126 -5.68 -9.29 1.30
CA PRO A 126 -6.44 -8.03 1.20
C PRO A 126 -6.07 -7.16 -0.02
N PHE A 127 -4.81 -7.20 -0.43
CA PHE A 127 -4.32 -6.41 -1.56
C PHE A 127 -4.89 -6.85 -2.91
N VAL A 128 -5.36 -8.09 -3.03
CA VAL A 128 -6.08 -8.55 -4.23
C VAL A 128 -7.39 -7.78 -4.37
N GLU A 129 -8.14 -7.63 -3.28
CA GLU A 129 -9.39 -6.87 -3.30
C GLU A 129 -9.14 -5.36 -3.41
N HIS A 130 -8.10 -4.84 -2.78
CA HIS A 130 -7.68 -3.44 -2.97
C HIS A 130 -7.37 -3.13 -4.44
N TYR A 131 -6.68 -4.04 -5.12
CA TYR A 131 -6.37 -3.88 -6.54
C TYR A 131 -7.64 -3.93 -7.41
N ARG A 132 -8.56 -4.87 -7.14
CA ARG A 132 -9.85 -4.97 -7.84
C ARG A 132 -10.71 -3.72 -7.64
N SER A 133 -10.73 -3.19 -6.41
CA SER A 133 -11.43 -1.94 -6.10
C SER A 133 -10.84 -0.76 -6.88
N LEU A 134 -9.50 -0.65 -6.91
CA LEU A 134 -8.83 0.39 -7.68
C LEU A 134 -9.13 0.27 -9.18
N GLN A 135 -9.15 -0.94 -9.75
CA GLN A 135 -9.51 -1.15 -11.16
C GLN A 135 -10.94 -0.66 -11.46
N LYS A 136 -11.91 -0.94 -10.58
CA LYS A 136 -13.29 -0.45 -10.73
C LYS A 136 -13.35 1.08 -10.71
N ILE A 137 -12.62 1.73 -9.79
CA ILE A 137 -12.57 3.19 -9.68
C ILE A 137 -11.87 3.82 -10.89
N ALA A 138 -10.79 3.23 -11.36
CA ALA A 138 -10.00 3.76 -12.47
C ALA A 138 -10.66 3.59 -13.84
N GLY A 139 -11.57 2.61 -14.01
CA GLY A 139 -12.19 2.29 -15.27
C GLY A 139 -11.17 1.78 -16.30
N GLU A 140 -11.07 2.44 -17.45
CA GLU A 140 -10.14 2.04 -18.52
C GLU A 140 -8.68 2.49 -18.29
N THR A 141 -8.44 3.31 -17.27
CA THR A 141 -7.09 3.79 -16.97
C THR A 141 -6.28 2.66 -16.34
N GLU A 142 -5.02 2.51 -16.80
CA GLU A 142 -4.10 1.54 -16.22
C GLU A 142 -3.89 1.78 -14.73
N VAL A 143 -3.85 0.71 -13.95
CA VAL A 143 -3.69 0.78 -12.48
C VAL A 143 -2.42 0.12 -12.02
N LYS A 144 -1.84 0.67 -10.97
CA LYS A 144 -0.64 0.16 -10.33
C LYS A 144 -0.83 0.11 -8.82
N LEU A 145 -0.49 -1.02 -8.21
CA LEU A 145 -0.44 -1.20 -6.76
C LEU A 145 1.00 -1.52 -6.35
N THR A 146 1.54 -0.74 -5.43
CA THR A 146 2.89 -0.93 -4.92
C THR A 146 2.88 -2.00 -3.83
N ILE A 147 3.81 -2.94 -3.90
CA ILE A 147 4.03 -3.97 -2.89
C ILE A 147 5.51 -4.01 -2.51
N PRO A 148 5.87 -4.44 -1.29
CA PRO A 148 7.27 -4.62 -0.91
C PRO A 148 7.90 -5.81 -1.65
N SER A 149 9.22 -5.74 -1.85
CA SER A 149 9.96 -6.86 -2.42
C SER A 149 10.07 -8.04 -1.43
N PRO A 150 10.27 -9.27 -1.90
CA PRO A 150 10.52 -10.43 -1.03
C PRO A 150 11.71 -10.23 -0.09
N SER A 151 12.75 -9.50 -0.52
CA SER A 151 13.90 -9.17 0.32
C SER A 151 13.54 -8.31 1.53
N MET A 152 12.47 -7.51 1.44
CA MET A 152 11.98 -6.71 2.56
C MET A 152 11.44 -7.58 3.70
N LEU A 153 10.74 -8.68 3.39
CA LEU A 153 10.31 -9.64 4.39
C LEU A 153 11.52 -10.24 5.13
N HIS A 154 12.56 -10.63 4.38
CA HIS A 154 13.79 -11.17 4.96
C HIS A 154 14.52 -10.16 5.87
N LEU A 155 14.52 -8.89 5.49
CA LEU A 155 15.16 -7.81 6.25
C LEU A 155 14.42 -7.51 7.57
N ILE A 156 13.07 -7.50 7.53
CA ILE A 156 12.22 -7.08 8.66
C ILE A 156 11.97 -8.21 9.63
N CYS A 157 11.89 -9.45 9.18
CA CYS A 157 11.70 -10.60 10.05
C CYS A 157 12.92 -10.83 10.93
N THR A 158 12.85 -10.36 12.17
CA THR A 158 13.93 -10.47 13.15
C THR A 158 14.02 -11.84 13.81
N VAL A 159 12.97 -12.66 13.70
CA VAL A 159 12.90 -14.00 14.32
C VAL A 159 12.36 -15.00 13.32
N ARG A 160 13.15 -16.01 13.00
CA ARG A 160 12.69 -17.24 12.34
C ARG A 160 12.22 -18.21 13.41
N ALA A 161 10.98 -18.65 13.35
CA ALA A 161 10.44 -19.61 14.29
C ALA A 161 10.59 -21.06 13.81
N THR A 162 10.96 -21.24 12.54
CA THR A 162 11.11 -22.56 11.92
C THR A 162 12.55 -22.77 11.49
N ASP A 163 13.16 -23.85 12.00
CA ASP A 163 14.34 -24.42 11.39
C ASP A 163 13.90 -25.05 10.07
N TYR A 164 14.37 -24.51 8.95
CA TYR A 164 14.25 -25.19 7.68
C TYR A 164 15.19 -26.40 7.71
N GLN A 165 14.60 -27.58 7.84
CA GLN A 165 15.27 -28.83 7.52
C GLN A 165 15.19 -29.09 6.01
#